data_85de7abd4a73dff8479dabc327335a4d
#
_entry.id   85de7abd4a73dff8479dabc327335a4d
#
_cell.length_a   1.000
_cell.length_b   1.000
_cell.length_c   1.000
_cell.angle_alpha   90.00
_cell.angle_beta   90.00
_cell.angle_gamma   90.00
#
_symmetry.space_group_name_H-M   'P 1'
#
loop_
_entity.id
_entity.type
_entity.pdbx_description
1 polymer ?
#
loop_
_entity_poly.entity_id
_entity_poly.type
_entity_poly.pdbx_seq_one_letter_code
_entity_poly.pdbx_strand_id
1 'polypeptide(L)'
;MWVWEYPYTLCLTMGYTWSQALAVVSLSGVAYLVISLTPLREQMVSCIPPSMKNAISAGLGLFIALIGLLNSGIVRAEDGALLGEIGAPATFLAILGLLITGVLMAWKVKGAMLIGIVATTLLGFPLGVTQAPESMTLSLSSLRPLLLSPDFGGVLSLGVLPLITAVVTFTMCLCFDTLGALICIAGAGDLLDETGELGRYSWGMTAVALSTAAAPLLGAPPIGIPVEGSTGVADGARTGLYTAATGLLFLAAILLAPVAGVIPGAATSPALVLIGMLMIHNATNIYWHQVEIALPCFLTMIMIPFTYSVADGIGVGFISYTAISLVSGKGKKIPPVTYILTILFVTMYVLSAI
;
A
#
# COMPACT_ATOMS: atom_id res chain seq x y z
N MET A 1 -0.96 -3.16 5.83
CA MET A 1 -0.80 -2.37 7.05
C MET A 1 -1.38 -0.96 6.89
N TRP A 2 -1.20 -0.28 5.79
CA TRP A 2 -1.68 1.07 5.44
C TRP A 2 -3.17 1.31 5.52
N VAL A 3 -3.92 0.36 5.02
CA VAL A 3 -5.37 0.43 4.92
C VAL A 3 -6.03 0.41 6.31
N TRP A 4 -5.33 -0.13 7.33
CA TRP A 4 -5.77 -0.16 8.71
C TRP A 4 -5.53 1.17 9.45
N GLU A 5 -4.55 1.94 9.03
CA GLU A 5 -4.20 3.19 9.70
C GLU A 5 -5.26 4.28 9.49
N TYR A 6 -5.96 4.29 8.36
CA TYR A 6 -6.97 5.31 8.09
C TYR A 6 -8.12 5.34 9.09
N PRO A 7 -8.85 4.24 9.36
CA PRO A 7 -9.88 4.26 10.41
C PRO A 7 -9.29 4.50 11.78
N TYR A 8 -8.08 3.97 12.04
CA TYR A 8 -7.38 4.16 13.31
C TYR A 8 -6.97 5.63 13.51
N THR A 9 -6.47 6.29 12.47
CA THR A 9 -6.14 7.71 12.48
C THR A 9 -7.39 8.56 12.75
N LEU A 10 -8.53 8.27 12.11
CA LEU A 10 -9.78 8.96 12.39
C LEU A 10 -10.19 8.82 13.86
N CYS A 11 -10.05 7.62 14.41
CA CYS A 11 -10.37 7.39 15.83
C CYS A 11 -9.44 8.18 16.76
N LEU A 12 -8.13 8.20 16.47
CA LEU A 12 -7.13 8.83 17.33
C LEU A 12 -7.08 10.36 17.18
N THR A 13 -7.15 10.86 15.95
CA THR A 13 -6.94 12.31 15.69
C THR A 13 -8.24 13.11 15.74
N MET A 14 -9.34 12.52 15.29
CA MET A 14 -10.62 13.21 15.17
C MET A 14 -11.67 12.73 16.19
N GLY A 15 -11.34 11.76 17.05
CA GLY A 15 -12.23 11.26 18.09
C GLY A 15 -13.43 10.45 17.57
N TYR A 16 -13.36 9.92 16.34
CA TYR A 16 -14.40 9.05 15.79
C TYR A 16 -14.43 7.70 16.51
N THR A 17 -15.60 7.14 16.71
CA THR A 17 -15.73 5.74 17.10
C THR A 17 -15.39 4.82 15.93
N TRP A 18 -15.03 3.56 16.21
CA TRP A 18 -14.73 2.60 15.14
C TRP A 18 -15.87 2.45 14.13
N SER A 19 -17.12 2.39 14.60
CA SER A 19 -18.31 2.30 13.75
C SER A 19 -18.51 3.54 12.86
N GLN A 20 -18.19 4.73 13.38
CA GLN A 20 -18.20 5.97 12.59
C GLN A 20 -17.08 5.98 11.55
N ALA A 21 -15.87 5.55 11.90
CA ALA A 21 -14.77 5.43 10.97
C ALA A 21 -15.09 4.46 9.82
N LEU A 22 -15.73 3.33 10.14
CA LEU A 22 -16.21 2.38 9.11
C LEU A 22 -17.27 3.01 8.18
N ALA A 23 -18.15 3.87 8.71
CA ALA A 23 -19.11 4.58 7.88
C ALA A 23 -18.43 5.57 6.92
N VAL A 24 -17.42 6.32 7.39
CA VAL A 24 -16.60 7.20 6.52
C VAL A 24 -15.91 6.40 5.42
N VAL A 25 -15.32 5.25 5.75
CA VAL A 25 -14.67 4.37 4.77
C VAL A 25 -15.67 3.89 3.71
N SER A 26 -16.89 3.48 4.13
CA SER A 26 -17.93 3.04 3.19
C SER A 26 -18.33 4.16 2.24
N LEU A 27 -18.55 5.37 2.76
CA LEU A 27 -18.88 6.55 1.96
C LEU A 27 -17.74 6.91 0.98
N SER A 28 -16.49 6.83 1.44
CA SER A 28 -15.32 7.05 0.59
C SER A 28 -15.21 6.00 -0.51
N GLY A 29 -15.52 4.72 -0.20
CA GLY A 29 -15.59 3.65 -1.19
C GLY A 29 -16.66 3.90 -2.24
N VAL A 30 -17.84 4.40 -1.86
CA VAL A 30 -18.90 4.78 -2.79
C VAL A 30 -18.48 5.98 -3.65
N ALA A 31 -17.86 7.01 -3.07
CA ALA A 31 -17.35 8.16 -3.81
C ALA A 31 -16.25 7.71 -4.81
N TYR A 32 -15.37 6.81 -4.39
CA TYR A 32 -14.37 6.23 -5.27
C TYR A 32 -15.01 5.39 -6.40
N LEU A 33 -16.06 4.64 -6.11
CA LEU A 33 -16.81 3.89 -7.12
C LEU A 33 -17.37 4.83 -8.19
N VAL A 34 -17.95 5.96 -7.80
CA VAL A 34 -18.43 6.98 -8.74
C VAL A 34 -17.27 7.49 -9.62
N ILE A 35 -16.10 7.81 -9.03
CA ILE A 35 -14.92 8.22 -9.80
C ILE A 35 -14.49 7.12 -10.77
N SER A 36 -14.45 5.86 -10.32
CA SER A 36 -14.00 4.73 -11.12
C SER A 36 -14.91 4.38 -12.30
N LEU A 37 -16.20 4.76 -12.24
CA LEU A 37 -17.17 4.58 -13.32
C LEU A 37 -17.22 5.76 -14.29
N THR A 38 -16.56 6.89 -13.98
CA THR A 38 -16.52 8.09 -14.81
C THR A 38 -15.24 8.16 -15.64
N PRO A 39 -15.18 9.00 -16.70
CA PRO A 39 -13.95 9.23 -17.45
C PRO A 39 -12.81 9.86 -16.62
N LEU A 40 -13.12 10.39 -15.43
CA LEU A 40 -12.12 10.98 -14.52
C LEU A 40 -10.96 10.01 -14.21
N ARG A 41 -11.25 8.72 -14.08
CA ARG A 41 -10.22 7.68 -13.86
C ARG A 41 -9.13 7.69 -14.94
N GLU A 42 -9.54 7.79 -16.22
CA GLU A 42 -8.61 7.79 -17.35
C GLU A 42 -7.73 9.03 -17.34
N GLN A 43 -8.34 10.18 -17.02
CA GLN A 43 -7.62 11.43 -16.89
C GLN A 43 -6.63 11.42 -15.71
N MET A 44 -6.98 10.79 -14.60
CA MET A 44 -6.08 10.64 -13.43
C MET A 44 -4.85 9.78 -13.76
N VAL A 45 -5.01 8.72 -14.53
CA VAL A 45 -3.89 7.84 -14.92
C VAL A 45 -3.01 8.50 -15.98
N SER A 46 -3.63 9.13 -17.00
CA SER A 46 -2.92 9.77 -18.11
C SER A 46 -2.18 11.04 -17.70
N CYS A 47 -2.61 11.70 -16.62
CA CYS A 47 -1.92 12.90 -16.15
C CYS A 47 -0.60 12.60 -15.40
N ILE A 48 -0.34 11.35 -15.01
CA ILE A 48 0.90 10.94 -14.35
C ILE A 48 1.98 10.67 -15.41
N PRO A 49 3.10 11.43 -15.43
CA PRO A 49 4.19 11.18 -16.37
C PRO A 49 4.77 9.76 -16.23
N PRO A 50 5.20 9.11 -17.32
CA PRO A 50 5.73 7.74 -17.26
C PRO A 50 6.86 7.56 -16.23
N SER A 51 7.82 8.49 -16.18
CA SER A 51 8.89 8.46 -15.16
C SER A 51 8.36 8.55 -13.73
N MET A 52 7.29 9.30 -13.49
CA MET A 52 6.68 9.40 -12.17
C MET A 52 5.95 8.11 -11.80
N LYS A 53 5.36 7.38 -12.76
CA LYS A 53 4.79 6.03 -12.52
C LYS A 53 5.87 5.07 -12.02
N ASN A 54 7.05 5.09 -12.64
CA ASN A 54 8.20 4.31 -12.20
C ASN A 54 8.70 4.74 -10.80
N ALA A 55 8.69 6.04 -10.51
CA ALA A 55 9.04 6.57 -9.21
C ALA A 55 8.07 6.13 -8.10
N ILE A 56 6.77 6.11 -8.38
CA ILE A 56 5.74 5.61 -7.46
C ILE A 56 6.00 4.14 -7.14
N SER A 57 6.26 3.32 -8.16
CA SER A 57 6.55 1.89 -7.98
C SER A 57 7.82 1.67 -7.14
N ALA A 58 8.90 2.41 -7.43
CA ALA A 58 10.14 2.32 -6.67
C ALA A 58 9.99 2.85 -5.23
N GLY A 59 9.24 3.94 -5.04
CA GLY A 59 8.93 4.50 -3.73
C GLY A 59 8.12 3.55 -2.85
N LEU A 60 7.13 2.86 -3.45
CA LEU A 60 6.41 1.77 -2.79
C LEU A 60 7.35 0.64 -2.37
N GLY A 61 8.30 0.26 -3.25
CA GLY A 61 9.31 -0.73 -2.91
C GLY A 61 10.15 -0.34 -1.71
N LEU A 62 10.65 0.91 -1.67
CA LEU A 62 11.38 1.46 -0.53
C LEU A 62 10.56 1.43 0.76
N PHE A 63 9.27 1.74 0.64
CA PHE A 63 8.39 1.76 1.79
C PHE A 63 8.12 0.35 2.35
N ILE A 64 7.83 -0.63 1.48
CA ILE A 64 7.64 -2.03 1.92
C ILE A 64 8.93 -2.55 2.57
N ALA A 65 10.10 -2.23 1.99
CA ALA A 65 11.39 -2.57 2.59
C ALA A 65 11.56 -1.91 3.97
N LEU A 66 11.20 -0.63 4.12
CA LEU A 66 11.25 0.08 5.40
C LEU A 66 10.37 -0.60 6.45
N ILE A 67 9.13 -0.95 6.10
CA ILE A 67 8.25 -1.71 7.00
C ILE A 67 8.88 -3.05 7.39
N GLY A 68 9.45 -3.77 6.43
CA GLY A 68 10.18 -5.01 6.71
C GLY A 68 11.33 -4.80 7.69
N LEU A 69 12.14 -3.76 7.50
CA LEU A 69 13.27 -3.42 8.39
C LEU A 69 12.82 -3.01 9.79
N LEU A 70 11.71 -2.28 9.91
CA LEU A 70 11.12 -1.90 11.20
C LEU A 70 10.54 -3.11 11.93
N ASN A 71 9.75 -3.93 11.25
CA ASN A 71 9.13 -5.12 11.84
C ASN A 71 10.16 -6.19 12.26
N SER A 72 11.32 -6.22 11.59
CA SER A 72 12.42 -7.10 11.96
C SER A 72 13.23 -6.61 13.16
N GLY A 73 13.05 -5.34 13.56
CA GLY A 73 13.89 -4.70 14.56
C GLY A 73 15.31 -4.36 14.08
N ILE A 74 15.61 -4.52 12.78
CA ILE A 74 16.91 -4.10 12.20
C ILE A 74 17.01 -2.56 12.21
N VAL A 75 15.90 -1.89 11.98
CA VAL A 75 15.78 -0.43 12.09
C VAL A 75 14.76 -0.12 13.18
N ARG A 76 15.03 0.89 14.01
CA ARG A 76 14.08 1.48 14.98
C ARG A 76 13.80 2.91 14.61
N ALA A 77 12.56 3.33 14.79
CA ALA A 77 12.09 4.70 14.52
C ALA A 77 11.86 5.44 15.86
N GLU A 78 12.90 5.53 16.69
CA GLU A 78 12.89 6.32 17.93
C GLU A 78 13.77 7.55 17.70
N ASP A 79 13.22 8.76 17.74
CA ASP A 79 13.92 10.03 17.48
C ASP A 79 14.74 10.09 16.18
N GLY A 80 14.35 9.27 15.17
CA GLY A 80 15.03 9.10 13.88
C GLY A 80 15.19 7.63 13.50
N ALA A 81 15.73 7.38 12.31
CA ALA A 81 16.02 6.01 11.89
C ALA A 81 17.38 5.57 12.49
N LEU A 82 17.34 4.71 13.49
CA LEU A 82 18.52 4.16 14.15
C LEU A 82 18.68 2.66 13.85
N LEU A 83 19.90 2.18 13.86
CA LEU A 83 20.17 0.75 13.82
C LEU A 83 19.67 0.10 15.11
N GLY A 84 18.85 -0.94 14.98
CA GLY A 84 18.29 -1.66 16.10
C GLY A 84 19.30 -2.58 16.79
N GLU A 85 18.86 -3.28 17.81
CA GLU A 85 19.71 -4.25 18.53
C GLU A 85 19.88 -5.52 17.71
N ILE A 86 20.99 -5.65 17.00
CA ILE A 86 21.32 -6.82 16.17
C ILE A 86 21.40 -8.09 16.99
N GLY A 87 21.78 -7.99 18.29
CA GLY A 87 21.86 -9.10 19.22
C GLY A 87 20.50 -9.59 19.74
N ALA A 88 19.40 -8.88 19.51
CA ALA A 88 18.09 -9.35 19.92
C ALA A 88 17.68 -10.61 19.11
N PRO A 89 17.14 -11.65 19.76
CA PRO A 89 16.82 -12.92 19.09
C PRO A 89 15.92 -12.77 17.86
N ALA A 90 14.94 -11.86 17.91
CA ALA A 90 14.04 -11.58 16.79
C ALA A 90 14.77 -10.94 15.61
N THR A 91 15.64 -9.94 15.88
CA THR A 91 16.43 -9.27 14.85
C THR A 91 17.43 -10.22 14.20
N PHE A 92 18.10 -11.03 15.02
CA PHE A 92 19.02 -12.07 14.53
C PHE A 92 18.30 -13.09 13.65
N LEU A 93 17.11 -13.56 14.08
CA LEU A 93 16.26 -14.47 13.29
C LEU A 93 15.86 -13.84 11.95
N ALA A 94 15.49 -12.56 11.93
CA ALA A 94 15.13 -11.86 10.70
C ALA A 94 16.32 -11.73 9.74
N ILE A 95 17.53 -11.45 10.25
CA ILE A 95 18.74 -11.40 9.42
C ILE A 95 19.03 -12.78 8.82
N LEU A 96 18.93 -13.85 9.60
CA LEU A 96 19.07 -15.21 9.09
C LEU A 96 18.01 -15.51 8.02
N GLY A 97 16.75 -15.14 8.26
CA GLY A 97 15.67 -15.29 7.30
C GLY A 97 15.93 -14.56 6.00
N LEU A 98 16.48 -13.32 6.06
CA LEU A 98 16.84 -12.54 4.90
C LEU A 98 17.95 -13.23 4.08
N LEU A 99 18.97 -13.75 4.75
CA LEU A 99 20.05 -14.49 4.10
C LEU A 99 19.55 -15.78 3.45
N ILE A 100 18.77 -16.59 4.19
CA ILE A 100 18.19 -17.84 3.67
C ILE A 100 17.34 -17.58 2.45
N THR A 101 16.40 -16.63 2.55
CA THR A 101 15.49 -16.31 1.43
C THR A 101 16.24 -15.72 0.26
N GLY A 102 17.24 -14.84 0.50
CA GLY A 102 18.08 -14.25 -0.53
C GLY A 102 18.91 -15.30 -1.27
N VAL A 103 19.49 -16.28 -0.57
CA VAL A 103 20.22 -17.41 -1.18
C VAL A 103 19.28 -18.28 -2.02
N LEU A 104 18.09 -18.62 -1.51
CA LEU A 104 17.10 -19.39 -2.27
C LEU A 104 16.66 -18.66 -3.55
N MET A 105 16.50 -17.34 -3.49
CA MET A 105 16.19 -16.52 -4.67
C MET A 105 17.37 -16.49 -5.66
N ALA A 106 18.60 -16.35 -5.18
CA ALA A 106 19.80 -16.40 -6.03
C ALA A 106 19.94 -17.75 -6.75
N TRP A 107 19.53 -18.84 -6.11
CA TRP A 107 19.46 -20.18 -6.73
C TRP A 107 18.21 -20.38 -7.60
N LYS A 108 17.36 -19.35 -7.76
CA LYS A 108 16.12 -19.41 -8.54
C LYS A 108 15.16 -20.51 -8.10
N VAL A 109 15.12 -20.80 -6.81
CA VAL A 109 14.19 -21.79 -6.22
C VAL A 109 12.78 -21.25 -6.31
N LYS A 110 11.86 -22.00 -6.94
CA LYS A 110 10.45 -21.64 -7.00
C LYS A 110 9.84 -21.62 -5.59
N GLY A 111 9.16 -20.55 -5.24
CA GLY A 111 8.59 -20.37 -3.90
C GLY A 111 9.61 -20.02 -2.83
N ALA A 112 10.78 -19.49 -3.18
CA ALA A 112 11.85 -19.11 -2.26
C ALA A 112 11.36 -18.29 -1.05
N MET A 113 10.44 -17.35 -1.27
CA MET A 113 9.88 -16.53 -0.18
C MET A 113 9.08 -17.37 0.82
N LEU A 114 8.20 -18.26 0.34
CA LEU A 114 7.42 -19.12 1.21
C LEU A 114 8.32 -20.08 2.01
N ILE A 115 9.27 -20.73 1.33
CA ILE A 115 10.25 -21.62 1.95
C ILE A 115 11.07 -20.86 2.98
N GLY A 116 11.49 -19.63 2.67
CA GLY A 116 12.21 -18.75 3.59
C GLY A 116 11.40 -18.42 4.84
N ILE A 117 10.13 -18.06 4.70
CA ILE A 117 9.24 -17.78 5.84
C ILE A 117 9.09 -19.01 6.73
N VAL A 118 8.82 -20.19 6.12
CA VAL A 118 8.67 -21.45 6.87
C VAL A 118 9.97 -21.82 7.58
N ALA A 119 11.09 -21.79 6.88
CA ALA A 119 12.39 -22.09 7.46
C ALA A 119 12.74 -21.15 8.63
N THR A 120 12.51 -19.85 8.46
CA THR A 120 12.76 -18.85 9.51
C THR A 120 11.83 -19.05 10.70
N THR A 121 10.55 -19.37 10.46
CA THR A 121 9.60 -19.68 11.54
C THR A 121 10.05 -20.89 12.34
N LEU A 122 10.51 -21.97 11.66
CA LEU A 122 11.02 -23.16 12.33
C LEU A 122 12.29 -22.89 13.15
N LEU A 123 13.21 -22.07 12.61
CA LEU A 123 14.40 -21.61 13.34
C LEU A 123 14.07 -20.70 14.52
N GLY A 124 12.91 -20.07 14.51
CA GLY A 124 12.43 -19.23 15.60
C GLY A 124 12.06 -20.01 16.87
N PHE A 125 11.72 -21.32 16.79
CA PHE A 125 11.41 -22.13 17.98
C PHE A 125 12.58 -22.26 18.94
N PRO A 126 13.78 -22.71 18.51
CA PRO A 126 14.93 -22.82 19.42
C PRO A 126 15.44 -21.47 19.93
N LEU A 127 15.14 -20.36 19.22
CA LEU A 127 15.50 -19.01 19.64
C LEU A 127 14.45 -18.37 20.58
N GLY A 128 13.34 -19.06 20.86
CA GLY A 128 12.27 -18.56 21.72
C GLY A 128 11.44 -17.41 21.11
N VAL A 129 11.62 -17.12 19.80
CA VAL A 129 10.90 -16.07 19.07
C VAL A 129 9.55 -16.58 18.55
N THR A 130 9.51 -17.83 18.12
CA THR A 130 8.28 -18.49 17.67
C THR A 130 7.66 -19.23 18.83
N GLN A 131 6.38 -18.90 19.12
CA GLN A 131 5.63 -19.56 20.19
C GLN A 131 4.59 -20.50 19.58
N ALA A 132 4.39 -21.66 20.20
CA ALA A 132 3.33 -22.56 19.80
C ALA A 132 1.96 -21.94 20.13
N PRO A 133 0.92 -22.18 19.34
CA PRO A 133 -0.41 -21.61 19.59
C PRO A 133 -0.98 -22.16 20.90
N GLU A 134 -1.45 -21.28 21.78
CA GLU A 134 -2.05 -21.66 23.07
C GLU A 134 -3.39 -22.37 22.88
N SER A 135 -4.10 -22.11 21.80
CA SER A 135 -5.38 -22.74 21.47
C SER A 135 -5.60 -22.80 19.96
N MET A 136 -6.13 -23.93 19.49
CA MET A 136 -6.56 -24.09 18.09
C MET A 136 -8.05 -23.79 17.85
N THR A 137 -8.68 -23.05 18.75
CA THR A 137 -10.11 -22.78 18.65
C THR A 137 -10.38 -21.50 17.88
N LEU A 138 -11.03 -21.63 16.73
CA LEU A 138 -11.60 -20.50 15.97
C LEU A 138 -12.92 -20.09 16.62
N SER A 139 -12.96 -18.89 17.20
CA SER A 139 -14.20 -18.30 17.67
C SER A 139 -14.76 -17.33 16.62
N LEU A 140 -15.64 -17.83 15.74
CA LEU A 140 -16.37 -16.99 14.80
C LEU A 140 -17.38 -16.06 15.50
N SER A 141 -17.70 -16.32 16.76
CA SER A 141 -18.61 -15.50 17.56
C SER A 141 -18.05 -14.10 17.83
N SER A 142 -16.73 -13.92 17.87
CA SER A 142 -16.08 -12.62 18.06
C SER A 142 -16.20 -11.68 16.85
N LEU A 143 -16.55 -12.20 15.68
CA LEU A 143 -16.78 -11.39 14.47
C LEU A 143 -18.20 -10.81 14.41
N ARG A 144 -19.14 -11.41 15.13
CA ARG A 144 -20.57 -11.02 15.08
C ARG A 144 -20.84 -9.55 15.44
N PRO A 145 -20.17 -8.92 16.42
CA PRO A 145 -20.38 -7.52 16.77
C PRO A 145 -19.87 -6.54 15.69
N LEU A 146 -18.98 -7.00 14.80
CA LEU A 146 -18.39 -6.17 13.75
C LEU A 146 -19.22 -6.17 12.46
N LEU A 147 -20.09 -7.16 12.28
CA LEU A 147 -20.94 -7.27 11.10
C LEU A 147 -22.03 -6.19 11.13
N LEU A 148 -22.17 -5.46 10.01
CA LEU A 148 -23.13 -4.38 9.83
C LEU A 148 -23.04 -3.29 10.91
N SER A 149 -21.83 -3.00 11.37
CA SER A 149 -21.55 -2.03 12.43
C SER A 149 -21.32 -0.56 12.00
N PRO A 150 -21.27 -0.15 10.69
CA PRO A 150 -21.12 1.24 10.33
C PRO A 150 -22.25 2.12 10.85
N ASP A 151 -21.88 3.18 11.58
CA ASP A 151 -22.84 4.15 12.13
C ASP A 151 -22.88 5.43 11.27
N PHE A 152 -23.74 5.41 10.25
CA PHE A 152 -23.95 6.56 9.37
C PHE A 152 -24.65 7.73 10.07
N GLY A 153 -25.51 7.45 11.07
CA GLY A 153 -26.21 8.47 11.83
C GLY A 153 -25.28 9.25 12.74
N GLY A 154 -24.42 8.54 13.46
CA GLY A 154 -23.42 9.13 14.34
C GLY A 154 -22.39 10.00 13.61
N VAL A 155 -22.01 9.63 12.38
CA VAL A 155 -21.09 10.46 11.58
C VAL A 155 -21.73 11.79 11.18
N LEU A 156 -23.01 11.79 10.79
CA LEU A 156 -23.73 13.02 10.44
C LEU A 156 -23.84 13.99 11.62
N SER A 157 -23.92 13.47 12.85
CA SER A 157 -23.99 14.29 14.06
C SER A 157 -22.70 15.05 14.39
N LEU A 158 -21.55 14.61 13.86
CA LEU A 158 -20.24 15.26 14.05
C LEU A 158 -20.05 16.51 13.15
N GLY A 159 -20.96 16.73 12.22
CA GLY A 159 -20.95 17.87 11.33
C GLY A 159 -20.67 17.51 9.87
N VAL A 160 -21.31 18.23 8.97
CA VAL A 160 -21.22 17.95 7.53
C VAL A 160 -19.84 18.29 6.97
N LEU A 161 -19.21 19.37 7.43
CA LEU A 161 -17.91 19.81 6.91
C LEU A 161 -16.78 18.83 7.24
N PRO A 162 -16.60 18.38 8.51
CA PRO A 162 -15.62 17.34 8.85
C PRO A 162 -15.85 16.04 8.07
N LEU A 163 -17.11 15.63 7.90
CA LEU A 163 -17.45 14.43 7.14
C LEU A 163 -17.03 14.56 5.67
N ILE A 164 -17.38 15.67 5.00
CA ILE A 164 -16.98 15.88 3.59
C ILE A 164 -15.47 15.88 3.48
N THR A 165 -14.76 16.59 4.36
CA THR A 165 -13.30 16.64 4.33
C THR A 165 -12.70 15.24 4.49
N ALA A 166 -13.17 14.46 5.46
CA ALA A 166 -12.71 13.09 5.67
C ALA A 166 -12.98 12.22 4.44
N VAL A 167 -14.21 12.20 3.91
CA VAL A 167 -14.58 11.39 2.74
C VAL A 167 -13.76 11.78 1.52
N VAL A 168 -13.57 13.06 1.23
CA VAL A 168 -12.76 13.52 0.07
C VAL A 168 -11.30 13.10 0.24
N THR A 169 -10.70 13.34 1.42
CA THR A 169 -9.32 12.96 1.69
C THR A 169 -9.10 11.45 1.52
N PHE A 170 -9.97 10.62 2.14
CA PHE A 170 -9.88 9.18 2.01
C PHE A 170 -10.08 8.71 0.58
N THR A 171 -11.05 9.28 -0.13
CA THR A 171 -11.29 8.94 -1.54
C THR A 171 -10.06 9.21 -2.41
N MET A 172 -9.40 10.36 -2.19
CA MET A 172 -8.17 10.70 -2.91
C MET A 172 -7.03 9.74 -2.57
N CYS A 173 -6.81 9.45 -1.28
CA CYS A 173 -5.82 8.47 -0.86
C CYS A 173 -6.08 7.11 -1.51
N LEU A 174 -7.30 6.58 -1.45
CA LEU A 174 -7.68 5.31 -2.06
C LEU A 174 -7.45 5.28 -3.56
N CYS A 175 -7.80 6.36 -4.27
CA CYS A 175 -7.58 6.47 -5.71
C CYS A 175 -6.09 6.36 -6.05
N PHE A 176 -5.23 7.14 -5.38
CA PHE A 176 -3.80 7.17 -5.69
C PHE A 176 -3.06 5.94 -5.18
N ASP A 177 -3.43 5.40 -4.02
CA ASP A 177 -2.88 4.13 -3.53
C ASP A 177 -3.20 2.97 -4.48
N THR A 178 -4.45 2.91 -4.97
CA THR A 178 -4.85 1.90 -5.96
C THR A 178 -4.10 2.07 -7.27
N LEU A 179 -3.96 3.30 -7.78
CA LEU A 179 -3.19 3.57 -8.99
C LEU A 179 -1.73 3.19 -8.83
N GLY A 180 -1.10 3.57 -7.71
CA GLY A 180 0.28 3.22 -7.41
C GLY A 180 0.50 1.70 -7.38
N ALA A 181 -0.38 0.97 -6.71
CA ALA A 181 -0.31 -0.49 -6.64
C ALA A 181 -0.54 -1.16 -8.01
N LEU A 182 -1.51 -0.69 -8.81
CA LEU A 182 -1.76 -1.20 -10.16
C LEU A 182 -0.57 -0.98 -11.08
N ILE A 183 0.01 0.22 -11.08
CA ILE A 183 1.21 0.56 -11.87
C ILE A 183 2.38 -0.33 -11.47
N CYS A 184 2.58 -0.53 -10.16
CA CYS A 184 3.63 -1.37 -9.63
C CYS A 184 3.50 -2.82 -10.10
N ILE A 185 2.31 -3.43 -9.94
CA ILE A 185 2.05 -4.82 -10.33
C ILE A 185 2.15 -4.97 -11.85
N ALA A 186 1.65 -4.01 -12.62
CA ALA A 186 1.74 -4.01 -14.06
C ALA A 186 3.20 -3.92 -14.55
N GLY A 187 4.01 -3.07 -13.91
CA GLY A 187 5.45 -2.97 -14.20
C GLY A 187 6.22 -4.25 -13.88
N ALA A 188 5.89 -4.95 -12.79
CA ALA A 188 6.51 -6.22 -12.44
C ALA A 188 6.21 -7.35 -13.45
N GLY A 189 5.13 -7.23 -14.20
CA GLY A 189 4.70 -8.21 -15.19
C GLY A 189 4.90 -7.82 -16.64
N ASP A 190 5.55 -6.69 -16.92
CA ASP A 190 5.67 -6.11 -18.27
C ASP A 190 4.29 -5.98 -18.95
N LEU A 191 3.26 -5.57 -18.17
CA LEU A 191 1.89 -5.42 -18.64
C LEU A 191 1.56 -3.97 -19.05
N LEU A 192 2.50 -3.06 -18.89
CA LEU A 192 2.39 -1.68 -19.34
C LEU A 192 2.69 -1.62 -20.84
N ASP A 193 1.93 -0.80 -21.57
CA ASP A 193 2.22 -0.52 -22.97
C ASP A 193 3.41 0.45 -23.14
N GLU A 194 3.76 0.80 -24.38
CA GLU A 194 4.86 1.73 -24.68
C GLU A 194 4.64 3.13 -24.11
N THR A 195 3.40 3.48 -23.80
CA THR A 195 3.02 4.75 -23.18
C THR A 195 3.04 4.68 -21.65
N GLY A 196 3.32 3.49 -21.09
CA GLY A 196 3.27 3.23 -19.65
C GLY A 196 1.84 3.13 -19.12
N GLU A 197 0.89 2.78 -19.97
CA GLU A 197 -0.51 2.60 -19.60
C GLU A 197 -0.85 1.11 -19.48
N LEU A 198 -1.74 0.80 -18.55
CA LEU A 198 -2.32 -0.52 -18.37
C LEU A 198 -3.71 -0.53 -19.03
N GLY A 199 -3.87 -1.25 -20.14
CA GLY A 199 -5.09 -1.20 -20.95
C GLY A 199 -6.42 -1.58 -20.26
N ARG A 200 -6.37 -2.13 -19.04
CA ARG A 200 -7.55 -2.53 -18.26
C ARG A 200 -7.52 -2.10 -16.78
N TYR A 201 -6.74 -1.08 -16.44
CA TYR A 201 -6.66 -0.58 -15.05
C TYR A 201 -8.03 -0.14 -14.48
N SER A 202 -8.93 0.27 -15.34
CA SER A 202 -10.27 0.71 -14.96
C SER A 202 -11.07 -0.35 -14.20
N TRP A 203 -10.99 -1.61 -14.59
CA TRP A 203 -11.65 -2.70 -13.88
C TRP A 203 -11.02 -2.98 -12.52
N GLY A 204 -9.70 -2.83 -12.41
CA GLY A 204 -9.00 -2.94 -11.13
C GLY A 204 -9.44 -1.86 -10.14
N MET A 205 -9.51 -0.60 -10.58
CA MET A 205 -10.02 0.51 -9.76
C MET A 205 -11.47 0.29 -9.31
N THR A 206 -12.34 -0.15 -10.23
CA THR A 206 -13.75 -0.41 -9.92
C THR A 206 -13.90 -1.56 -8.92
N ALA A 207 -13.12 -2.64 -9.05
CA ALA A 207 -13.14 -3.76 -8.11
C ALA A 207 -12.70 -3.33 -6.70
N VAL A 208 -11.64 -2.53 -6.58
CA VAL A 208 -11.19 -1.99 -5.28
C VAL A 208 -12.23 -1.05 -4.68
N ALA A 209 -12.80 -0.16 -5.48
CA ALA A 209 -13.83 0.78 -5.02
C ALA A 209 -15.06 0.03 -4.48
N LEU A 210 -15.54 -0.98 -5.20
CA LEU A 210 -16.67 -1.82 -4.78
C LEU A 210 -16.34 -2.59 -3.49
N SER A 211 -15.15 -3.19 -3.44
CA SER A 211 -14.69 -3.94 -2.25
C SER A 211 -14.56 -3.02 -1.03
N THR A 212 -13.99 -1.81 -1.22
CA THR A 212 -13.86 -0.82 -0.13
C THR A 212 -15.21 -0.29 0.35
N ALA A 213 -16.18 -0.12 -0.55
CA ALA A 213 -17.55 0.26 -0.15
C ALA A 213 -18.24 -0.84 0.67
N ALA A 214 -17.98 -2.11 0.35
CA ALA A 214 -18.60 -3.27 0.99
C ALA A 214 -17.87 -3.75 2.25
N ALA A 215 -16.55 -3.60 2.34
CA ALA A 215 -15.73 -4.10 3.44
C ALA A 215 -16.20 -3.64 4.84
N PRO A 216 -16.59 -2.37 5.05
CA PRO A 216 -17.09 -1.90 6.35
C PRO A 216 -18.35 -2.62 6.82
N LEU A 217 -19.19 -3.12 5.90
CA LEU A 217 -20.38 -3.91 6.27
C LEU A 217 -19.99 -5.26 6.90
N LEU A 218 -18.78 -5.74 6.61
CA LEU A 218 -18.18 -6.92 7.25
C LEU A 218 -17.30 -6.56 8.44
N GLY A 219 -17.28 -5.29 8.86
CA GLY A 219 -16.42 -4.78 9.93
C GLY A 219 -14.96 -4.64 9.55
N ALA A 220 -14.65 -4.76 8.25
CA ALA A 220 -13.29 -4.67 7.74
C ALA A 220 -12.93 -3.23 7.32
N PRO A 221 -11.66 -2.83 7.44
CA PRO A 221 -11.17 -1.55 6.95
C PRO A 221 -11.19 -1.49 5.41
N PRO A 222 -10.78 -0.36 4.79
CA PRO A 222 -10.69 -0.26 3.34
C PRO A 222 -9.84 -1.39 2.75
N ILE A 223 -10.17 -1.86 1.57
CA ILE A 223 -9.42 -2.90 0.88
C ILE A 223 -8.51 -2.24 -0.15
N GLY A 224 -7.20 -2.45 -0.01
CA GLY A 224 -6.19 -2.07 -0.98
C GLY A 224 -5.72 -3.25 -1.83
N ILE A 225 -5.02 -2.97 -2.90
CA ILE A 225 -4.35 -4.01 -3.71
C ILE A 225 -3.04 -4.38 -3.01
N PRO A 226 -2.85 -5.66 -2.61
CA PRO A 226 -1.60 -6.09 -2.02
C PRO A 226 -0.50 -6.07 -3.09
N VAL A 227 0.52 -5.23 -2.87
CA VAL A 227 1.64 -5.04 -3.82
C VAL A 227 2.49 -6.31 -3.92
N GLU A 228 2.44 -7.16 -2.91
CA GLU A 228 3.03 -8.50 -2.87
C GLU A 228 2.53 -9.39 -4.02
N GLY A 229 1.34 -9.09 -4.55
CA GLY A 229 0.81 -9.72 -5.77
C GLY A 229 1.71 -9.56 -7.00
N SER A 230 2.62 -8.57 -6.99
CA SER A 230 3.62 -8.37 -8.04
C SER A 230 4.55 -9.59 -8.21
N THR A 231 4.83 -10.32 -7.14
CA THR A 231 5.68 -11.52 -7.19
C THR A 231 5.03 -12.63 -8.03
N GLY A 232 3.74 -12.88 -7.83
CA GLY A 232 3.02 -13.88 -8.62
C GLY A 232 2.89 -13.46 -10.10
N VAL A 233 2.76 -12.17 -10.37
CA VAL A 233 2.74 -11.64 -11.73
C VAL A 233 4.13 -11.76 -12.39
N ALA A 234 5.21 -11.50 -11.64
CA ALA A 234 6.59 -11.71 -12.09
C ALA A 234 6.87 -13.20 -12.36
N ASP A 235 6.30 -14.12 -11.57
CA ASP A 235 6.39 -15.57 -11.78
C ASP A 235 5.55 -16.09 -12.95
N GLY A 236 4.80 -15.23 -13.63
CA GLY A 236 4.07 -15.55 -14.85
C GLY A 236 2.54 -15.60 -14.72
N ALA A 237 1.95 -15.17 -13.61
CA ALA A 237 0.50 -15.04 -13.51
C ALA A 237 -0.02 -13.97 -14.50
N ARG A 238 -1.00 -14.34 -15.34
CA ARG A 238 -1.54 -13.47 -16.39
C ARG A 238 -3.06 -13.46 -16.45
N THR A 239 -3.73 -14.21 -15.57
CA THR A 239 -5.19 -14.38 -15.61
C THR A 239 -5.81 -14.15 -14.23
N GLY A 240 -7.12 -13.85 -14.21
CA GLY A 240 -7.90 -13.74 -12.97
C GLY A 240 -7.94 -15.03 -12.14
N LEU A 241 -7.52 -16.17 -12.68
CA LEU A 241 -7.42 -17.42 -11.95
C LEU A 241 -6.44 -17.32 -10.78
N TYR A 242 -5.32 -16.60 -10.96
CA TYR A 242 -4.37 -16.30 -9.88
C TYR A 242 -5.06 -15.58 -8.72
N THR A 243 -5.81 -14.54 -9.02
CA THR A 243 -6.54 -13.76 -8.01
C THR A 243 -7.63 -14.59 -7.32
N ALA A 244 -8.37 -15.40 -8.09
CA ALA A 244 -9.40 -16.30 -7.55
C ALA A 244 -8.77 -17.35 -6.62
N ALA A 245 -7.67 -17.98 -7.02
CA ALA A 245 -6.93 -18.93 -6.20
C ALA A 245 -6.41 -18.29 -4.91
N THR A 246 -5.84 -17.07 -5.01
CA THR A 246 -5.39 -16.31 -3.84
C THR A 246 -6.56 -16.02 -2.90
N GLY A 247 -7.72 -15.60 -3.41
CA GLY A 247 -8.92 -15.37 -2.60
C GLY A 247 -9.42 -16.63 -1.89
N LEU A 248 -9.42 -17.77 -2.58
CA LEU A 248 -9.76 -19.06 -1.97
C LEU A 248 -8.77 -19.47 -0.88
N LEU A 249 -7.47 -19.22 -1.09
CA LEU A 249 -6.44 -19.48 -0.09
C LEU A 249 -6.61 -18.57 1.14
N PHE A 250 -7.00 -17.30 0.96
CA PHE A 250 -7.33 -16.42 2.09
C PHE A 250 -8.55 -16.93 2.87
N LEU A 251 -9.59 -17.41 2.19
CA LEU A 251 -10.74 -18.04 2.85
C LEU A 251 -10.33 -19.31 3.61
N ALA A 252 -9.49 -20.15 3.02
CA ALA A 252 -8.95 -21.33 3.68
C ALA A 252 -8.04 -20.95 4.87
N ALA A 253 -7.30 -19.86 4.78
CA ALA A 253 -6.44 -19.35 5.84
C ALA A 253 -7.23 -18.91 7.09
N ILE A 254 -8.51 -18.59 6.97
CA ILE A 254 -9.38 -18.35 8.14
C ILE A 254 -9.40 -19.60 9.04
N LEU A 255 -9.47 -20.79 8.45
CA LEU A 255 -9.42 -22.04 9.20
C LEU A 255 -8.03 -22.30 9.81
N LEU A 256 -6.98 -21.75 9.21
CA LEU A 256 -5.60 -21.88 9.64
C LEU A 256 -5.13 -20.68 10.49
N ALA A 257 -6.05 -19.77 10.85
CA ALA A 257 -5.70 -18.56 11.60
C ALA A 257 -4.88 -18.84 12.88
N PRO A 258 -5.17 -19.91 13.68
CA PRO A 258 -4.33 -20.24 14.83
C PRO A 258 -2.90 -20.63 14.44
N VAL A 259 -2.73 -21.27 13.31
CA VAL A 259 -1.39 -21.67 12.77
C VAL A 259 -0.69 -20.46 12.18
N ALA A 260 -1.41 -19.59 11.47
CA ALA A 260 -0.86 -18.36 10.91
C ALA A 260 -0.34 -17.41 11.99
N GLY A 261 -1.01 -17.37 13.15
CA GLY A 261 -0.59 -16.60 14.32
C GLY A 261 0.76 -17.05 14.94
N VAL A 262 1.23 -18.26 14.60
CA VAL A 262 2.55 -18.77 15.04
C VAL A 262 3.70 -18.10 14.27
N ILE A 263 3.45 -17.62 13.04
CA ILE A 263 4.49 -17.02 12.21
C ILE A 263 4.90 -15.67 12.80
N PRO A 264 6.12 -15.52 13.33
CA PRO A 264 6.55 -14.27 13.93
C PRO A 264 6.81 -13.20 12.84
N GLY A 265 6.63 -11.93 13.18
CA GLY A 265 6.96 -10.82 12.29
C GLY A 265 8.40 -10.86 11.76
N ALA A 266 9.34 -11.36 12.58
CA ALA A 266 10.73 -11.59 12.19
C ALA A 266 10.90 -12.58 11.02
N ALA A 267 9.95 -13.50 10.81
CA ALA A 267 10.00 -14.47 9.71
C ALA A 267 9.37 -13.91 8.41
N THR A 268 8.41 -12.99 8.50
CA THR A 268 7.77 -12.37 7.34
C THR A 268 8.51 -11.14 6.83
N SER A 269 9.22 -10.45 7.71
CA SER A 269 9.97 -9.22 7.40
C SER A 269 11.01 -9.38 6.27
N PRO A 270 11.78 -10.48 6.19
CA PRO A 270 12.70 -10.72 5.08
C PRO A 270 12.04 -10.70 3.71
N ALA A 271 10.84 -11.27 3.60
CA ALA A 271 10.10 -11.26 2.34
C ALA A 271 9.73 -9.83 1.91
N LEU A 272 9.31 -8.98 2.86
CA LEU A 272 8.98 -7.57 2.57
C LEU A 272 10.22 -6.81 2.07
N VAL A 273 11.38 -7.00 2.69
CA VAL A 273 12.63 -6.37 2.25
C VAL A 273 13.01 -6.80 0.83
N LEU A 274 12.87 -8.09 0.51
CA LEU A 274 13.20 -8.63 -0.80
C LEU A 274 12.20 -8.18 -1.87
N ILE A 275 10.91 -8.09 -1.55
CA ILE A 275 9.90 -7.50 -2.45
C ILE A 275 10.27 -6.04 -2.76
N GLY A 276 10.60 -5.26 -1.73
CA GLY A 276 11.03 -3.88 -1.90
C GLY A 276 12.25 -3.75 -2.82
N MET A 277 13.23 -4.65 -2.66
CA MET A 277 14.41 -4.73 -3.53
C MET A 277 14.03 -4.99 -5.00
N LEU A 278 13.10 -5.89 -5.28
CA LEU A 278 12.64 -6.17 -6.64
C LEU A 278 11.96 -4.96 -7.27
N MET A 279 11.18 -4.22 -6.49
CA MET A 279 10.44 -3.06 -6.98
C MET A 279 11.32 -1.83 -7.26
N ILE A 280 12.43 -1.67 -6.53
CA ILE A 280 13.33 -0.52 -6.72
C ILE A 280 13.99 -0.54 -8.12
N HIS A 281 13.99 -1.69 -8.81
CA HIS A 281 14.47 -1.81 -10.18
C HIS A 281 13.75 -0.85 -11.14
N ASN A 282 12.49 -0.50 -10.89
CA ASN A 282 11.74 0.46 -11.71
C ASN A 282 12.37 1.87 -11.71
N ALA A 283 13.19 2.20 -10.71
CA ALA A 283 13.93 3.47 -10.69
C ALA A 283 14.94 3.61 -11.83
N THR A 284 15.39 2.51 -12.44
CA THR A 284 16.29 2.53 -13.62
C THR A 284 15.63 3.11 -14.87
N ASN A 285 14.29 3.08 -14.93
CA ASN A 285 13.51 3.61 -16.06
C ASN A 285 13.17 5.10 -15.90
N ILE A 286 13.73 5.78 -14.91
CA ILE A 286 13.57 7.23 -14.70
C ILE A 286 14.65 7.98 -15.45
N TYR A 287 14.26 9.06 -16.13
CA TYR A 287 15.19 9.95 -16.84
C TYR A 287 15.95 10.88 -15.88
N TRP A 288 16.94 10.33 -15.14
CA TRP A 288 17.70 11.05 -14.11
C TRP A 288 18.51 12.25 -14.62
N HIS A 289 18.86 12.28 -15.91
CA HIS A 289 19.64 13.37 -16.50
C HIS A 289 18.83 14.66 -16.70
N GLN A 290 17.50 14.59 -16.61
CA GLN A 290 16.63 15.75 -16.75
C GLN A 290 16.11 16.16 -15.38
N VAL A 291 16.66 17.23 -14.79
CA VAL A 291 16.32 17.69 -13.43
C VAL A 291 14.81 17.96 -13.29
N GLU A 292 14.15 18.41 -14.34
CA GLU A 292 12.70 18.69 -14.37
C GLU A 292 11.85 17.43 -14.16
N ILE A 293 12.40 16.24 -14.49
CA ILE A 293 11.75 14.94 -14.30
C ILE A 293 12.35 14.27 -13.06
N ALA A 294 13.66 14.32 -12.90
CA ALA A 294 14.39 13.64 -11.85
C ALA A 294 13.98 14.11 -10.45
N LEU A 295 13.87 15.43 -10.23
CA LEU A 295 13.56 15.97 -8.91
C LEU A 295 12.15 15.63 -8.43
N PRO A 296 11.06 15.77 -9.23
CA PRO A 296 9.74 15.28 -8.85
C PRO A 296 9.70 13.77 -8.60
N CYS A 297 10.37 12.97 -9.42
CA CYS A 297 10.46 11.52 -9.24
C CYS A 297 11.20 11.16 -7.94
N PHE A 298 12.30 11.82 -7.66
CA PHE A 298 13.07 11.62 -6.42
C PHE A 298 12.24 11.97 -5.18
N LEU A 299 11.56 13.13 -5.21
CA LEU A 299 10.69 13.53 -4.11
C LEU A 299 9.53 12.55 -3.91
N THR A 300 8.90 12.09 -4.99
CA THR A 300 7.86 11.05 -4.91
C THR A 300 8.39 9.78 -4.23
N MET A 301 9.56 9.29 -4.69
CA MET A 301 10.16 8.05 -4.15
C MET A 301 10.48 8.14 -2.66
N ILE A 302 11.00 9.28 -2.21
CA ILE A 302 11.42 9.47 -0.83
C ILE A 302 10.23 9.77 0.09
N MET A 303 9.29 10.61 -0.37
CA MET A 303 8.18 11.00 0.48
C MET A 303 7.26 9.83 0.81
N ILE A 304 7.07 8.86 -0.09
CA ILE A 304 6.25 7.66 0.18
C ILE A 304 6.67 6.95 1.48
N PRO A 305 7.94 6.52 1.66
CA PRO A 305 8.37 5.88 2.90
C PRO A 305 8.43 6.83 4.10
N PHE A 306 8.76 8.11 3.92
CA PHE A 306 8.88 9.06 5.04
C PHE A 306 7.54 9.53 5.59
N THR A 307 6.52 9.65 4.74
CA THR A 307 5.17 10.04 5.17
C THR A 307 4.29 8.83 5.50
N TYR A 308 4.77 7.62 5.23
CA TYR A 308 3.95 6.41 5.29
C TYR A 308 2.68 6.49 4.40
N SER A 309 2.71 7.29 3.35
CA SER A 309 1.56 7.55 2.48
C SER A 309 1.97 7.63 1.01
N VAL A 310 1.36 6.79 0.18
CA VAL A 310 1.57 6.84 -1.28
C VAL A 310 0.96 8.11 -1.84
N ALA A 311 -0.21 8.50 -1.33
CA ALA A 311 -0.91 9.70 -1.77
C ALA A 311 -0.07 10.95 -1.52
N ASP A 312 0.58 11.06 -0.35
CA ASP A 312 1.45 12.20 -0.03
C ASP A 312 2.69 12.23 -0.93
N GLY A 313 3.31 11.08 -1.16
CA GLY A 313 4.43 11.00 -2.09
C GLY A 313 4.04 11.45 -3.51
N ILE A 314 2.90 10.99 -4.00
CA ILE A 314 2.35 11.41 -5.29
C ILE A 314 2.00 12.91 -5.28
N GLY A 315 1.39 13.41 -4.21
CA GLY A 315 1.03 14.81 -4.05
C GLY A 315 2.23 15.75 -4.12
N VAL A 316 3.29 15.44 -3.37
CA VAL A 316 4.56 16.20 -3.41
C VAL A 316 5.20 16.11 -4.79
N GLY A 317 5.13 14.94 -5.44
CA GLY A 317 5.56 14.74 -6.81
C GLY A 317 4.83 15.65 -7.79
N PHE A 318 3.51 15.72 -7.74
CA PHE A 318 2.71 16.60 -8.61
C PHE A 318 2.99 18.08 -8.36
N ILE A 319 3.08 18.49 -7.10
CA ILE A 319 3.38 19.88 -6.73
C ILE A 319 4.75 20.28 -7.30
N SER A 320 5.78 19.48 -7.07
CA SER A 320 7.14 19.75 -7.55
C SER A 320 7.22 19.70 -9.09
N TYR A 321 6.58 18.73 -9.73
CA TYR A 321 6.53 18.63 -11.20
C TYR A 321 5.87 19.86 -11.82
N THR A 322 4.74 20.28 -11.29
CA THR A 322 4.00 21.44 -11.78
C THR A 322 4.82 22.73 -11.57
N ALA A 323 5.39 22.93 -10.39
CA ALA A 323 6.19 24.10 -10.06
C ALA A 323 7.43 24.23 -10.98
N ILE A 324 8.20 23.15 -11.13
CA ILE A 324 9.41 23.15 -11.97
C ILE A 324 9.04 23.36 -13.44
N SER A 325 8.01 22.70 -13.93
CA SER A 325 7.59 22.83 -15.33
C SER A 325 7.08 24.22 -15.65
N LEU A 326 6.43 24.90 -14.68
CA LEU A 326 6.02 26.30 -14.84
C LEU A 326 7.23 27.23 -14.94
N VAL A 327 8.18 27.10 -14.03
CA VAL A 327 9.40 27.93 -13.99
C VAL A 327 10.27 27.68 -15.23
N SER A 328 10.32 26.44 -15.73
CA SER A 328 11.05 26.09 -16.97
C SER A 328 10.32 26.48 -18.26
N GLY A 329 9.19 27.19 -18.19
CA GLY A 329 8.43 27.63 -19.36
C GLY A 329 7.70 26.51 -20.12
N LYS A 330 7.66 25.29 -19.55
CA LYS A 330 6.99 24.11 -20.15
C LYS A 330 5.55 23.92 -19.66
N GLY A 331 4.99 24.86 -18.92
CA GLY A 331 3.63 24.78 -18.36
C GLY A 331 2.55 24.42 -19.37
N LYS A 332 2.65 24.91 -20.61
CA LYS A 332 1.69 24.58 -21.67
C LYS A 332 1.66 23.09 -22.07
N LYS A 333 2.69 22.31 -21.71
CA LYS A 333 2.77 20.87 -22.00
C LYS A 333 2.11 20.02 -20.91
N ILE A 334 1.77 20.60 -19.78
CA ILE A 334 1.15 19.90 -18.65
C ILE A 334 -0.36 19.76 -18.93
N PRO A 335 -0.93 18.55 -18.76
CA PRO A 335 -2.38 18.36 -18.86
C PRO A 335 -3.14 19.24 -17.85
N PRO A 336 -4.31 19.82 -18.21
CA PRO A 336 -5.09 20.63 -17.25
C PRO A 336 -5.45 19.89 -15.96
N VAL A 337 -5.65 18.59 -16.04
CA VAL A 337 -5.98 17.72 -14.88
C VAL A 337 -4.84 17.72 -13.87
N THR A 338 -3.58 17.77 -14.31
CA THR A 338 -2.43 17.86 -13.40
C THR A 338 -2.46 19.11 -12.54
N TYR A 339 -2.89 20.25 -13.12
CA TYR A 339 -3.06 21.49 -12.34
C TYR A 339 -4.17 21.37 -11.30
N ILE A 340 -5.31 20.78 -11.69
CA ILE A 340 -6.44 20.55 -10.77
C ILE A 340 -5.98 19.66 -9.61
N LEU A 341 -5.29 18.56 -9.90
CA LEU A 341 -4.76 17.66 -8.87
C LEU A 341 -3.73 18.35 -7.97
N THR A 342 -2.83 19.16 -8.55
CA THR A 342 -1.87 19.94 -7.77
C THR A 342 -2.55 20.91 -6.80
N ILE A 343 -3.56 21.64 -7.27
CA ILE A 343 -4.35 22.55 -6.42
C ILE A 343 -5.06 21.76 -5.32
N LEU A 344 -5.64 20.61 -5.66
CA LEU A 344 -6.34 19.76 -4.72
C LEU A 344 -5.40 19.23 -3.62
N PHE A 345 -4.19 18.76 -3.96
CA PHE A 345 -3.18 18.33 -2.98
C PHE A 345 -2.70 19.49 -2.11
N VAL A 346 -2.44 20.67 -2.69
CA VAL A 346 -2.06 21.87 -1.92
C VAL A 346 -3.18 22.23 -0.94
N THR A 347 -4.44 22.23 -1.40
CA THR A 347 -5.58 22.51 -0.54
C THR A 347 -5.72 21.50 0.58
N MET A 348 -5.53 20.21 0.27
CA MET A 348 -5.56 19.13 1.27
C MET A 348 -4.48 19.34 2.35
N TYR A 349 -3.25 19.68 1.95
CA TYR A 349 -2.16 19.93 2.92
C TYR A 349 -2.40 21.19 3.76
N VAL A 350 -2.93 22.25 3.17
CA VAL A 350 -3.28 23.47 3.92
C VAL A 350 -4.39 23.17 4.93
N LEU A 351 -5.42 22.41 4.54
CA LEU A 351 -6.52 22.04 5.44
C LEU A 351 -6.07 21.08 6.55
N SER A 352 -5.11 20.22 6.28
CA SER A 352 -4.56 19.31 7.31
C SER A 352 -3.59 19.99 8.29
N ALA A 353 -3.09 21.19 7.97
CA ALA A 353 -2.18 21.98 8.80
C ALA A 353 -2.91 22.99 9.71
N ILE A 354 -4.21 23.19 9.49
CA ILE A 354 -5.09 24.05 10.30
C ILE A 354 -5.89 23.18 11.25
#